data_777ea99ae9e443e5b669302d147a8c29
#
_entry.id   777ea99ae9e443e5b669302d147a8c29
#
_cell.length_a   1.000
_cell.length_b   1.000
_cell.length_c   1.000
_cell.angle_alpha   90.00
_cell.angle_beta   90.00
_cell.angle_gamma   90.00
#
_symmetry.space_group_name_H-M   'P 1'
#
loop_
_entity.id
_entity.type
_entity.pdbx_description
1 polymer ?
#
loop_
_entity_poly.entity_id
_entity_poly.type
_entity_poly.pdbx_seq_one_letter_code
_entity_poly.pdbx_strand_id
1 'polypeptide(L)'
;MAESLFKKILVPVDFSPCSEEAFRVALTMARTFQTKIVLLHVIDTSALATFNQLGLLAVPSDAQGQKRRLRHHARLNVRRLLESESAEGVAVTRVVLEGAPFTEIAKTARTEKVDLVVMGSYGGRSGSLDKIFFGSTAEKVVRTAGCPVLTVPLPPKSRRS
;
A
#
# COMPACT_ATOMS: atom_id res chain seq x y z
N MET A 1 -25.52 -9.95 18.66
CA MET A 1 -24.77 -8.94 17.90
C MET A 1 -24.06 -9.63 16.75
N ALA A 2 -24.24 -9.17 15.54
CA ALA A 2 -23.52 -9.72 14.40
C ALA A 2 -22.02 -9.45 14.58
N GLU A 3 -21.20 -10.48 14.51
CA GLU A 3 -19.77 -10.36 14.50
C GLU A 3 -19.35 -9.56 13.24
N SER A 4 -18.47 -8.56 13.41
CA SER A 4 -17.99 -7.80 12.25
C SER A 4 -17.31 -8.77 11.26
N LEU A 5 -17.72 -8.73 10.01
CA LEU A 5 -17.15 -9.56 8.95
C LEU A 5 -15.64 -9.31 8.78
N PHE A 6 -15.22 -8.07 9.00
CA PHE A 6 -13.82 -7.67 8.94
C PHE A 6 -13.41 -7.01 10.26
N LYS A 7 -12.35 -7.49 10.88
CA LYS A 7 -11.77 -6.94 12.12
C LYS A 7 -10.54 -6.09 11.82
N LYS A 8 -9.80 -6.45 10.78
CA LYS A 8 -8.55 -5.77 10.38
C LYS A 8 -8.39 -5.73 8.87
N ILE A 9 -8.19 -4.55 8.33
CA ILE A 9 -7.98 -4.29 6.89
C ILE A 9 -6.52 -3.85 6.67
N LEU A 10 -5.82 -4.48 5.71
CA LEU A 10 -4.52 -4.02 5.24
C LEU A 10 -4.70 -3.12 4.02
N VAL A 11 -4.09 -1.95 4.05
CA VAL A 11 -4.12 -0.99 2.95
C VAL A 11 -2.69 -0.68 2.52
N PRO A 12 -2.19 -1.33 1.47
CA PRO A 12 -0.92 -0.97 0.86
C PRO A 12 -1.06 0.34 0.09
N VAL A 13 -0.11 1.26 0.26
CA VAL A 13 -0.07 2.54 -0.46
C VAL A 13 1.31 2.79 -1.05
N ASP A 14 1.33 3.30 -2.27
CA ASP A 14 2.52 3.80 -2.96
C ASP A 14 2.45 5.30 -3.26
N PHE A 15 1.47 5.98 -2.65
CA PHE A 15 1.15 7.40 -2.82
C PHE A 15 0.72 7.77 -4.24
N SER A 16 0.37 6.79 -5.07
CA SER A 16 -0.33 7.03 -6.33
C SER A 16 -1.79 7.42 -6.08
N PRO A 17 -2.42 8.17 -6.99
CA PRO A 17 -3.84 8.52 -6.86
C PRO A 17 -4.74 7.32 -6.65
N CYS A 18 -4.42 6.17 -7.26
CA CYS A 18 -5.18 4.94 -7.14
C CYS A 18 -5.07 4.33 -5.73
N SER A 19 -3.88 4.33 -5.14
CA SER A 19 -3.67 3.83 -3.78
C SER A 19 -4.29 4.76 -2.73
N GLU A 20 -4.32 6.06 -2.97
CA GLU A 20 -5.01 7.03 -2.11
C GLU A 20 -6.52 6.82 -2.14
N GLU A 21 -7.09 6.55 -3.33
CA GLU A 21 -8.51 6.21 -3.45
C GLU A 21 -8.86 4.91 -2.70
N ALA A 22 -7.99 3.89 -2.80
CA ALA A 22 -8.13 2.66 -2.03
C ALA A 22 -8.14 2.93 -0.51
N PHE A 23 -7.31 3.85 -0.04
CA PHE A 23 -7.30 4.25 1.35
C PHE A 23 -8.60 4.96 1.77
N ARG A 24 -9.17 5.83 0.93
CA ARG A 24 -10.49 6.47 1.18
C ARG A 24 -11.60 5.43 1.31
N VAL A 25 -11.62 4.45 0.40
CA VAL A 25 -12.58 3.34 0.46
C VAL A 25 -12.42 2.55 1.75
N ALA A 26 -11.19 2.22 2.13
CA ALA A 26 -10.89 1.50 3.37
C ALA A 26 -11.31 2.29 4.62
N LEU A 27 -11.12 3.61 4.65
CA LEU A 27 -11.58 4.47 5.75
C LEU A 27 -13.10 4.44 5.88
N THR A 28 -13.83 4.50 4.77
CA THR A 28 -15.30 4.38 4.75
C THR A 28 -15.73 3.03 5.29
N MET A 29 -15.09 1.95 4.84
CA MET A 29 -15.37 0.60 5.35
C MET A 29 -15.06 0.49 6.85
N ALA A 30 -13.93 1.03 7.29
CA ALA A 30 -13.51 0.98 8.68
C ALA A 30 -14.50 1.70 9.61
N ARG A 31 -15.04 2.82 9.19
CA ARG A 31 -16.10 3.53 9.94
C ARG A 31 -17.39 2.73 10.00
N THR A 32 -17.79 2.14 8.85
CA THR A 32 -19.04 1.38 8.75
C THR A 32 -18.98 0.08 9.56
N PHE A 33 -17.90 -0.65 9.47
CA PHE A 33 -17.74 -1.96 10.10
C PHE A 33 -16.98 -1.93 11.42
N GLN A 34 -16.55 -0.74 11.87
CA GLN A 34 -15.73 -0.56 13.09
C GLN A 34 -14.47 -1.42 13.08
N THR A 35 -13.76 -1.43 11.96
CA THR A 35 -12.54 -2.21 11.76
C THR A 35 -11.29 -1.37 11.97
N LYS A 36 -10.17 -2.04 12.24
CA LYS A 36 -8.84 -1.42 12.31
C LYS A 36 -8.17 -1.46 10.94
N ILE A 37 -7.37 -0.45 10.64
CA ILE A 37 -6.56 -0.38 9.42
C ILE A 37 -5.09 -0.57 9.76
N VAL A 38 -4.40 -1.41 8.98
CA VAL A 38 -2.93 -1.43 8.87
C VAL A 38 -2.59 -0.73 7.56
N LEU A 39 -2.07 0.48 7.65
CA LEU A 39 -1.60 1.25 6.49
C LEU A 39 -0.14 0.92 6.24
N LEU A 40 0.14 0.25 5.13
CA LEU A 40 1.47 -0.25 4.77
C LEU A 40 2.03 0.52 3.58
N HIS A 41 3.24 1.04 3.73
CA HIS A 41 4.07 1.46 2.60
C HIS A 41 5.32 0.59 2.52
N VAL A 42 5.63 0.08 1.34
CA VAL A 42 6.84 -0.68 1.06
C VAL A 42 7.76 0.16 0.20
N ILE A 43 8.94 0.45 0.73
CA ILE A 43 10.03 1.06 -0.04
C ILE A 43 10.58 -0.03 -0.96
N ASP A 44 10.36 0.11 -2.26
CA ASP A 44 10.79 -0.90 -3.23
C ASP A 44 12.30 -0.90 -3.39
N THR A 45 12.93 -1.95 -2.89
CA THR A 45 14.37 -2.20 -3.01
C THR A 45 14.69 -3.36 -3.94
N SER A 46 13.71 -3.93 -4.62
CA SER A 46 13.87 -5.11 -5.46
C SER A 46 14.83 -4.86 -6.64
N ALA A 47 14.74 -3.70 -7.26
CA ALA A 47 15.66 -3.31 -8.34
C ALA A 47 17.11 -3.19 -7.82
N LEU A 48 17.33 -2.57 -6.66
CA LEU A 48 18.66 -2.43 -6.06
C LEU A 48 19.27 -3.79 -5.73
N ALA A 49 18.50 -4.72 -5.20
CA ALA A 49 18.96 -6.07 -4.92
C ALA A 49 19.40 -6.79 -6.19
N THR A 50 18.67 -6.66 -7.28
CA THR A 50 19.02 -7.24 -8.58
C THR A 50 20.31 -6.64 -9.14
N PHE A 51 20.47 -5.33 -9.11
CA PHE A 51 21.68 -4.65 -9.57
C PHE A 51 22.90 -5.02 -8.73
N ASN A 52 22.75 -5.16 -7.41
CA ASN A 52 23.81 -5.62 -6.53
C ASN A 52 24.25 -7.06 -6.84
N GLN A 53 23.32 -7.96 -7.10
CA GLN A 53 23.62 -9.35 -7.48
C GLN A 53 24.37 -9.43 -8.80
N LEU A 54 24.10 -8.52 -9.74
CA LEU A 54 24.80 -8.43 -11.01
C LEU A 54 26.14 -7.70 -10.95
N GLY A 55 26.53 -7.18 -9.79
CA GLY A 55 27.77 -6.41 -9.62
C GLY A 55 27.79 -5.08 -10.38
N LEU A 56 26.63 -4.57 -10.78
CA LEU A 56 26.47 -3.37 -11.61
C LEU A 56 26.41 -2.06 -10.81
N LEU A 57 26.33 -2.13 -9.49
CA LEU A 57 26.33 -0.95 -8.63
C LEU A 57 27.59 -0.88 -7.79
N ALA A 58 28.31 0.23 -7.92
CA ALA A 58 29.23 0.65 -6.86
C ALA A 58 28.42 0.93 -5.60
N VAL A 59 28.75 0.30 -4.48
CA VAL A 59 28.10 0.58 -3.20
C VAL A 59 28.36 2.05 -2.87
N PRO A 60 27.32 2.91 -2.75
CA PRO A 60 27.54 4.30 -2.37
C PRO A 60 28.23 4.35 -1.00
N SER A 61 29.19 5.25 -0.84
CA SER A 61 29.91 5.44 0.42
C SER A 61 29.00 5.79 1.62
N ASP A 62 27.74 6.16 1.37
CA ASP A 62 26.72 6.50 2.39
C ASP A 62 25.41 5.73 2.16
N ALA A 63 25.49 4.42 1.94
CA ALA A 63 24.30 3.58 1.75
C ALA A 63 23.35 3.61 2.95
N GLN A 64 23.86 3.70 4.17
CA GLN A 64 23.06 3.78 5.39
C GLN A 64 22.33 5.13 5.54
N GLY A 65 23.00 6.22 5.20
CA GLY A 65 22.39 7.56 5.19
C GLY A 65 21.26 7.66 4.15
N GLN A 66 21.44 7.08 2.97
CA GLN A 66 20.41 7.03 1.94
C GLN A 66 19.19 6.24 2.39
N LYS A 67 19.37 5.07 2.99
CA LYS A 67 18.26 4.27 3.56
C LYS A 67 17.50 5.04 4.63
N ARG A 68 18.21 5.73 5.51
CA ARG A 68 17.60 6.54 6.56
C ARG A 68 16.74 7.67 5.97
N ARG A 69 17.22 8.35 4.93
CA ARG A 69 16.45 9.39 4.21
C ARG A 69 15.21 8.83 3.56
N LEU A 70 15.31 7.69 2.88
CA LEU A 70 14.15 7.04 2.25
C LEU A 70 13.09 6.66 3.28
N ARG A 71 13.48 6.09 4.41
CA ARG A 71 12.56 5.77 5.51
C ARG A 71 11.91 7.03 6.09
N HIS A 72 12.69 8.08 6.28
CA HIS A 72 12.17 9.36 6.77
C HIS A 72 11.14 9.95 5.82
N HIS A 73 11.44 10.00 4.52
CA HIS A 73 10.49 10.44 3.49
C HIS A 73 9.23 9.60 3.44
N ALA A 74 9.37 8.28 3.51
CA ALA A 74 8.23 7.38 3.54
C ALA A 74 7.31 7.64 4.74
N ARG A 75 7.87 7.82 5.92
CA ARG A 75 7.09 8.16 7.14
C ARG A 75 6.39 9.51 7.04
N LEU A 76 7.04 10.52 6.45
CA LEU A 76 6.42 11.82 6.21
C LEU A 76 5.25 11.73 5.23
N ASN A 77 5.40 10.96 4.16
CA ASN A 77 4.34 10.76 3.18
C ASN A 77 3.14 10.01 3.77
N VAL A 78 3.39 8.98 4.58
CA VAL A 78 2.33 8.28 5.32
C VAL A 78 1.59 9.25 6.25
N ARG A 79 2.32 10.09 6.97
CA ARG A 79 1.72 11.09 7.86
C ARG A 79 0.86 12.09 7.08
N ARG A 80 1.37 12.63 5.98
CA ARG A 80 0.63 13.55 5.10
C ARG A 80 -0.66 12.93 4.57
N LEU A 81 -0.60 11.67 4.15
CA LEU A 81 -1.77 10.94 3.68
C LEU A 81 -2.84 10.83 4.77
N LEU A 82 -2.45 10.49 6.00
CA LEU A 82 -3.37 10.41 7.13
C LEU A 82 -4.02 11.75 7.46
N GLU A 83 -3.23 12.84 7.40
CA GLU A 83 -3.72 14.19 7.64
C GLU A 83 -4.67 14.66 6.52
N SER A 84 -4.35 14.38 5.24
CA SER A 84 -5.16 14.78 4.10
C SER A 84 -6.49 14.04 3.97
N GLU A 85 -6.55 12.79 4.39
CA GLU A 85 -7.74 11.93 4.24
C GLU A 85 -8.63 11.90 5.50
N SER A 86 -8.37 12.75 6.48
CA SER A 86 -9.18 12.84 7.70
C SER A 86 -9.44 11.47 8.35
N ALA A 87 -8.37 10.77 8.68
CA ALA A 87 -8.44 9.43 9.27
C ALA A 87 -8.92 9.43 10.74
N GLU A 88 -9.44 10.54 11.23
CA GLU A 88 -9.96 10.69 12.59
C GLU A 88 -11.07 9.67 12.88
N GLY A 89 -11.04 9.12 14.07
CA GLY A 89 -12.03 8.13 14.53
C GLY A 89 -11.79 6.71 14.01
N VAL A 90 -10.75 6.48 13.19
CA VAL A 90 -10.35 5.15 12.73
C VAL A 90 -9.01 4.77 13.36
N ALA A 91 -8.93 3.57 13.93
CA ALA A 91 -7.67 3.06 14.46
C ALA A 91 -6.77 2.63 13.30
N VAL A 92 -5.72 3.41 13.03
CA VAL A 92 -4.76 3.16 11.95
C VAL A 92 -3.37 2.88 12.52
N THR A 93 -2.86 1.67 12.27
CA THR A 93 -1.46 1.32 12.52
C THR A 93 -0.65 1.59 11.26
N ARG A 94 0.47 2.29 11.41
CA ARG A 94 1.37 2.67 10.30
C ARG A 94 2.55 1.73 10.25
N VAL A 95 2.80 1.16 9.09
CA VAL A 95 3.91 0.23 8.85
C VAL A 95 4.67 0.69 7.59
N VAL A 96 5.99 0.81 7.72
CA VAL A 96 6.90 1.09 6.61
C VAL A 96 7.94 -0.01 6.57
N LEU A 97 7.99 -0.74 5.46
CA LEU A 97 8.91 -1.84 5.22
C LEU A 97 9.78 -1.57 3.99
N GLU A 98 10.83 -2.35 3.83
CA GLU A 98 11.69 -2.36 2.64
C GLU A 98 11.62 -3.74 2.00
N GLY A 99 11.61 -3.81 0.68
CA GLY A 99 11.61 -5.08 -0.05
C GLY A 99 10.86 -5.04 -1.37
N ALA A 100 10.45 -6.20 -1.84
CA ALA A 100 9.57 -6.32 -3.00
C ALA A 100 8.11 -6.09 -2.55
N PRO A 101 7.39 -5.10 -3.11
CA PRO A 101 6.09 -4.71 -2.60
C PRO A 101 5.10 -5.87 -2.43
N PHE A 102 4.90 -6.71 -3.47
CA PHE A 102 3.93 -7.80 -3.38
C PHE A 102 4.30 -8.84 -2.29
N THR A 103 5.59 -9.09 -2.11
CA THR A 103 6.09 -10.04 -1.10
C THR A 103 5.82 -9.52 0.31
N GLU A 104 6.16 -8.27 0.57
CA GLU A 104 5.97 -7.65 1.88
C GLU A 104 4.48 -7.45 2.20
N ILE A 105 3.64 -7.14 1.19
CA ILE A 105 2.18 -7.07 1.36
C ILE A 105 1.62 -8.42 1.76
N ALA A 106 1.92 -9.48 1.00
CA ALA A 106 1.43 -10.83 1.29
C ALA A 106 1.91 -11.35 2.66
N LYS A 107 3.16 -11.08 3.00
CA LYS A 107 3.75 -11.43 4.30
C LYS A 107 3.04 -10.69 5.45
N THR A 108 2.84 -9.38 5.30
CA THR A 108 2.14 -8.56 6.31
C THR A 108 0.70 -9.01 6.48
N ALA A 109 0.00 -9.32 5.38
CA ALA A 109 -1.36 -9.83 5.45
C ALA A 109 -1.48 -11.08 6.34
N ARG A 110 -0.51 -12.00 6.25
CA ARG A 110 -0.47 -13.22 7.06
C ARG A 110 -0.04 -12.95 8.50
N THR A 111 1.06 -12.21 8.71
CA THR A 111 1.61 -11.96 10.05
C THR A 111 0.68 -11.11 10.90
N GLU A 112 0.02 -10.13 10.31
CA GLU A 112 -0.97 -9.28 10.96
C GLU A 112 -2.36 -9.93 11.07
N LYS A 113 -2.55 -11.10 10.43
CA LYS A 113 -3.84 -11.81 10.37
C LYS A 113 -4.98 -10.89 9.93
N VAL A 114 -4.78 -10.22 8.79
CA VAL A 114 -5.79 -9.32 8.24
C VAL A 114 -6.91 -10.13 7.56
N ASP A 115 -8.10 -9.59 7.59
CA ASP A 115 -9.29 -10.22 7.02
C ASP A 115 -9.55 -9.79 5.58
N LEU A 116 -8.97 -8.66 5.18
CA LEU A 116 -9.16 -8.06 3.87
C LEU A 116 -7.94 -7.20 3.51
N VAL A 117 -7.51 -7.26 2.26
CA VAL A 117 -6.60 -6.28 1.65
C VAL A 117 -7.41 -5.35 0.77
N VAL A 118 -7.27 -4.03 0.95
CA VAL A 118 -7.85 -3.01 0.07
C VAL A 118 -6.72 -2.24 -0.58
N MET A 119 -6.60 -2.31 -1.89
CA MET A 119 -5.50 -1.71 -2.62
C MET A 119 -5.91 -1.13 -3.98
N GLY A 120 -5.11 -0.20 -4.51
CA GLY A 120 -5.31 0.30 -5.85
C GLY A 120 -5.17 -0.82 -6.89
N SER A 121 -6.00 -0.79 -7.92
CA SER A 121 -5.95 -1.77 -9.01
C SER A 121 -4.69 -1.63 -9.87
N TYR A 122 -4.09 -0.46 -9.89
CA TYR A 122 -2.79 -0.18 -10.53
C TYR A 122 -2.07 0.92 -9.74
N GLY A 123 -0.74 0.94 -9.85
CA GLY A 123 0.11 1.94 -9.21
C GLY A 123 0.98 2.66 -10.23
N GLY A 124 1.76 3.65 -9.75
CA GLY A 124 2.73 4.37 -10.56
C GLY A 124 2.15 5.51 -11.39
N ARG A 125 3.01 6.06 -12.25
CA ARG A 125 2.76 7.28 -13.03
C ARG A 125 2.16 7.02 -14.42
N SER A 126 1.69 5.81 -14.71
CA SER A 126 1.20 5.45 -16.03
C SER A 126 -0.02 6.27 -16.41
N GLY A 127 0.19 7.14 -17.39
CA GLY A 127 -0.88 7.93 -17.99
C GLY A 127 -1.80 7.09 -18.85
N SER A 128 -3.05 7.37 -18.79
CA SER A 128 -4.16 7.25 -19.73
C SER A 128 -4.50 5.96 -20.47
N LEU A 129 -3.61 5.06 -20.83
CA LEU A 129 -3.94 3.86 -21.61
C LEU A 129 -4.02 2.56 -20.80
N ASP A 130 -3.41 2.52 -19.62
CA ASP A 130 -3.30 1.30 -18.79
C ASP A 130 -4.47 1.10 -17.81
N LYS A 131 -5.55 1.85 -17.97
CA LYS A 131 -6.73 1.79 -17.10
C LYS A 131 -7.50 0.46 -17.15
N ILE A 132 -7.18 -0.38 -18.12
CA ILE A 132 -7.86 -1.65 -18.40
C ILE A 132 -7.12 -2.82 -17.75
N PHE A 133 -5.85 -2.64 -17.36
CA PHE A 133 -5.01 -3.70 -16.84
C PHE A 133 -4.71 -3.52 -15.35
N PHE A 134 -4.69 -4.63 -14.64
CA PHE A 134 -4.17 -4.68 -13.28
C PHE A 134 -2.68 -4.35 -13.27
N GLY A 135 -2.24 -3.55 -12.28
CA GLY A 135 -0.83 -3.39 -12.00
C GLY A 135 -0.19 -4.71 -11.58
N SER A 136 1.10 -4.88 -11.88
CA SER A 136 1.82 -6.12 -11.58
C SER A 136 1.82 -6.48 -10.09
N THR A 137 1.87 -5.50 -9.21
CA THR A 137 1.79 -5.71 -7.75
C THR A 137 0.40 -6.19 -7.34
N ALA A 138 -0.66 -5.56 -7.85
CA ALA A 138 -2.04 -5.95 -7.53
C ALA A 138 -2.34 -7.37 -7.99
N GLU A 139 -1.95 -7.74 -9.19
CA GLU A 139 -2.11 -9.10 -9.70
C GLU A 139 -1.44 -10.15 -8.82
N LYS A 140 -0.19 -9.91 -8.41
CA LYS A 140 0.55 -10.82 -7.55
C LYS A 140 -0.06 -10.92 -6.15
N VAL A 141 -0.51 -9.80 -5.58
CA VAL A 141 -1.17 -9.78 -4.26
C VAL A 141 -2.47 -10.56 -4.28
N VAL A 142 -3.32 -10.38 -5.30
CA VAL A 142 -4.57 -11.15 -5.44
C VAL A 142 -4.30 -12.66 -5.40
N ARG A 143 -3.21 -13.11 -6.02
CA ARG A 143 -2.83 -14.53 -6.06
C ARG A 143 -2.21 -15.05 -4.76
N THR A 144 -1.61 -14.20 -3.94
CA THR A 144 -0.73 -14.64 -2.84
C THR A 144 -1.15 -14.19 -1.45
N ALA A 145 -2.10 -13.28 -1.32
CA ALA A 145 -2.46 -12.67 -0.04
C ALA A 145 -2.99 -13.64 1.02
N GLY A 146 -3.65 -14.72 0.61
CA GLY A 146 -4.27 -15.70 1.51
C GLY A 146 -5.54 -15.20 2.20
N CYS A 147 -6.06 -14.03 1.83
CA CYS A 147 -7.32 -13.44 2.25
C CYS A 147 -7.98 -12.72 1.07
N PRO A 148 -9.25 -12.33 1.17
CA PRO A 148 -9.91 -11.50 0.16
C PRO A 148 -9.14 -10.23 -0.14
N VAL A 149 -9.12 -9.82 -1.42
CA VAL A 149 -8.49 -8.59 -1.90
C VAL A 149 -9.51 -7.77 -2.66
N LEU A 150 -9.77 -6.57 -2.18
CA LEU A 150 -10.58 -5.57 -2.85
C LEU A 150 -9.64 -4.63 -3.62
N THR A 151 -9.76 -4.64 -4.93
CA THR A 151 -9.02 -3.71 -5.79
C THR A 151 -9.88 -2.51 -6.14
N VAL A 152 -9.33 -1.32 -6.00
CA VAL A 152 -10.05 -0.06 -6.18
C VAL A 152 -9.46 0.67 -7.38
N PRO A 153 -10.24 0.90 -8.44
CA PRO A 153 -9.82 1.72 -9.57
C PRO A 153 -9.95 3.21 -9.23
N LEU A 154 -9.30 4.07 -10.02
CA LEU A 154 -9.59 5.50 -9.94
C LEU A 154 -11.04 5.76 -10.38
N PRO A 155 -11.77 6.63 -9.67
CA PRO A 155 -13.11 7.02 -10.09
C PRO A 155 -13.05 7.76 -11.42
N PRO A 156 -14.12 7.68 -12.24
CA PRO A 156 -14.24 8.48 -13.46
C PRO A 156 -14.06 9.97 -13.16
N LYS A 157 -13.51 10.73 -14.08
CA LYS A 157 -13.26 12.18 -13.91
C LYS A 157 -14.48 12.98 -13.47
N SER A 158 -15.69 12.53 -13.80
CA SER A 158 -16.97 13.15 -13.43
C SER A 158 -17.32 13.03 -11.93
N ARG A 159 -16.63 12.19 -11.18
CA ARG A 159 -16.87 12.01 -9.72
C ARG A 159 -15.79 12.65 -8.84
N ARG A 160 -14.89 13.44 -9.44
CA ARG A 160 -13.80 14.12 -8.74
C ARG A 160 -14.14 15.59 -8.43
N SER A 161 -15.38 15.88 -8.16
CA SER A 161 -15.80 17.21 -7.68
C SER A 161 -15.74 17.31 -6.17
#